data_c60f8c65c4e2e2a62d7fe371f45a641a
#
_entry.id   c60f8c65c4e2e2a62d7fe371f45a641a
#
_cell.length_a   1.000
_cell.length_b   1.000
_cell.length_c   1.000
_cell.angle_alpha   90.00
_cell.angle_beta   90.00
_cell.angle_gamma   90.00
#
_symmetry.space_group_name_H-M   'P 1'
#
loop_
_entity.id
_entity.type
_entity.pdbx_description
1 polymer ?
#
loop_
_entity_poly.entity_id
_entity_poly.type
_entity_poly.pdbx_seq_one_letter_code
_entity_poly.pdbx_strand_id
1 'polypeptide(L)'
;VGSEMCIRDSTGGEPSLWIDDAFIDLLHRAGKYVCIETNGTKPLPVAIDWVTCSPKQGVNLALNRMDEVKVVYEGQNIDVYEQLPAEHFFLQPCSCNNTASTVDCVMRHPKWRLSLQTHKLIDIR
;
A
#
# COMPACT_ATOMS: atom_id res chain seq x y z
N VAL A 1 -12.25 13.52 -7.07
CA VAL A 1 -11.93 13.26 -8.46
C VAL A 1 -11.10 14.42 -8.98
N GLY A 2 -9.91 14.16 -9.51
CA GLY A 2 -9.02 15.21 -9.98
C GLY A 2 -8.29 15.98 -8.89
N SER A 3 -8.72 15.88 -7.64
CA SER A 3 -8.06 16.53 -6.52
C SER A 3 -7.15 15.59 -5.73
N GLU A 4 -7.08 14.33 -6.12
CA GLU A 4 -6.27 13.33 -5.46
C GLU A 4 -4.95 13.13 -6.20
N MET A 5 -3.85 13.05 -5.46
CA MET A 5 -2.56 12.67 -6.01
C MET A 5 -2.05 11.42 -5.31
N CYS A 6 -1.84 10.34 -6.08
CA CYS A 6 -1.31 9.10 -5.57
C CYS A 6 0.16 8.99 -5.94
N ILE A 7 1.01 8.86 -4.93
CA ILE A 7 2.45 8.72 -5.10
C ILE A 7 2.82 7.29 -4.75
N ARG A 8 3.40 6.58 -5.71
CA ARG A 8 3.79 5.20 -5.50
C ARG A 8 5.10 4.90 -6.21
N ASP A 9 5.69 3.78 -5.85
CA ASP A 9 6.89 3.28 -6.49
C ASP A 9 6.55 2.65 -7.84
N SER A 10 6.34 3.49 -8.84
CA SER A 10 6.01 3.02 -10.19
C SER A 10 7.22 2.98 -11.12
N THR A 11 8.35 3.57 -10.70
CA THR A 11 9.54 3.70 -11.53
C THR A 11 10.78 3.13 -10.88
N GLY A 12 10.63 2.31 -9.84
CA GLY A 12 11.75 1.66 -9.17
C GLY A 12 12.30 2.42 -7.96
N GLY A 13 11.75 3.57 -7.61
CA GLY A 13 12.18 4.34 -6.46
C GLY A 13 11.17 4.33 -5.33
N GLU A 14 11.62 4.13 -4.10
CA GLU A 14 10.75 4.20 -2.93
C GLU A 14 10.43 5.67 -2.62
N PRO A 15 9.14 6.08 -2.61
CA PRO A 15 8.78 7.50 -2.44
C PRO A 15 9.29 8.12 -1.15
N SER A 16 9.37 7.36 -0.07
CA SER A 16 9.82 7.88 1.23
C SER A 16 11.25 8.39 1.20
N LEU A 17 12.04 8.07 0.18
CA LEU A 17 13.41 8.53 0.05
C LEU A 17 13.52 9.99 -0.38
N TRP A 18 12.47 10.54 -1.02
CA TRP A 18 12.55 11.90 -1.57
C TRP A 18 11.38 12.80 -1.18
N ILE A 19 10.36 12.26 -0.53
CA ILE A 19 9.21 13.05 -0.10
C ILE A 19 9.55 13.80 1.19
N ASP A 20 9.14 15.07 1.25
CA ASP A 20 9.34 15.89 2.44
C ASP A 20 8.10 16.76 2.71
N ASP A 21 8.12 17.46 3.85
CA ASP A 21 7.00 18.31 4.25
C ASP A 21 6.74 19.44 3.25
N ALA A 22 7.79 19.98 2.67
CA ALA A 22 7.65 21.09 1.71
C ALA A 22 6.90 20.64 0.46
N PHE A 23 7.20 19.44 -0.02
CA PHE A 23 6.52 18.88 -1.19
C PHE A 23 5.05 18.61 -0.89
N ILE A 24 4.73 18.04 0.27
CA ILE A 24 3.35 17.78 0.67
C ILE A 24 2.58 19.09 0.82
N ASP A 25 3.19 20.10 1.43
CA ASP A 25 2.56 21.41 1.58
C ASP A 25 2.24 22.02 0.23
N LEU A 26 3.17 21.90 -0.72
CA LEU A 26 2.95 22.40 -2.09
C LEU A 26 1.73 21.74 -2.73
N LEU A 27 1.58 20.42 -2.57
CA LEU A 27 0.44 19.69 -3.12
C LEU A 27 -0.86 20.10 -2.44
N HIS A 28 -0.85 20.30 -1.13
CA HIS A 28 -2.04 20.74 -0.40
C HIS A 28 -2.47 22.15 -0.82
N ARG A 29 -1.51 23.04 -1.07
CA ARG A 29 -1.81 24.38 -1.57
C ARG A 29 -2.43 24.33 -2.95
N ALA A 30 -2.12 23.29 -3.73
CA ALA A 30 -2.73 23.09 -5.03
C ALA A 30 -4.10 22.41 -4.94
N GLY A 31 -4.61 22.18 -3.72
CA GLY A 31 -5.91 21.56 -3.49
C GLY A 31 -5.91 20.05 -3.67
N LYS A 32 -4.76 19.39 -3.53
CA LYS A 32 -4.65 17.94 -3.73
C LYS A 32 -4.75 17.19 -2.42
N TYR A 33 -5.45 16.05 -2.46
CA TYR A 33 -5.45 15.05 -1.40
C TYR A 33 -4.30 14.09 -1.69
N VAL A 34 -3.39 13.92 -0.73
CA VAL A 34 -2.14 13.20 -0.98
C VAL A 34 -2.18 11.79 -0.40
N CYS A 35 -2.08 10.80 -1.27
CA CYS A 35 -1.97 9.39 -0.91
C CYS A 35 -0.57 8.90 -1.28
N ILE A 36 -0.01 8.04 -0.44
CA ILE A 36 1.29 7.43 -0.73
C ILE A 36 1.20 5.93 -0.54
N GLU A 37 1.90 5.19 -1.40
CA GLU A 37 2.15 3.77 -1.21
C GLU A 37 3.64 3.57 -1.01
N THR A 38 4.03 2.96 0.11
CA THR A 38 5.43 2.85 0.52
C THR A 38 5.69 1.47 1.09
N ASN A 39 6.95 1.03 1.03
CA ASN A 39 7.35 -0.23 1.69
C ASN A 39 7.51 -0.09 3.21
N GLY A 40 7.39 1.13 3.74
CA GLY A 40 7.40 1.37 5.18
C GLY A 40 8.76 1.37 5.85
N THR A 41 9.85 1.38 5.08
CA THR A 41 11.19 1.29 5.66
C THR A 41 11.73 2.62 6.17
N LYS A 42 11.06 3.73 5.85
CA LYS A 42 11.46 5.07 6.26
C LYS A 42 10.26 5.81 6.84
N PRO A 43 10.48 6.72 7.80
CA PRO A 43 9.39 7.55 8.29
C PRO A 43 8.91 8.51 7.21
N LEU A 44 7.66 8.94 7.34
CA LEU A 44 7.01 9.81 6.37
C LEU A 44 6.54 11.11 7.02
N PRO A 45 6.39 12.20 6.24
CA PRO A 45 5.75 13.42 6.75
C PRO A 45 4.36 13.12 7.29
N VAL A 46 4.00 13.75 8.41
CA VAL A 46 2.71 13.51 9.06
C VAL A 46 1.54 14.12 8.30
N ALA A 47 1.81 15.05 7.39
CA ALA A 47 0.76 15.76 6.66
C ALA A 47 0.20 14.96 5.48
N ILE A 48 0.73 13.78 5.20
CA ILE A 48 0.18 12.91 4.15
C ILE A 48 -1.22 12.46 4.57
N ASP A 49 -2.17 12.55 3.65
CA ASP A 49 -3.58 12.29 3.94
C ASP A 49 -3.90 10.81 4.07
N TRP A 50 -3.25 9.97 3.26
CA TRP A 50 -3.47 8.52 3.28
C TRP A 50 -2.17 7.78 3.02
N VAL A 51 -1.87 6.82 3.89
CA VAL A 51 -0.66 6.01 3.81
C VAL A 51 -1.04 4.55 3.60
N THR A 52 -0.62 3.99 2.47
CA THR A 52 -0.71 2.56 2.20
C THR A 52 0.68 1.96 2.39
N CYS A 53 0.79 1.00 3.28
CA CYS A 53 2.03 0.28 3.51
C CYS A 53 2.00 -1.06 2.78
N SER A 54 2.99 -1.29 1.91
CA SER A 54 3.20 -2.57 1.24
C SER A 54 4.44 -3.21 1.85
N PRO A 55 4.34 -3.87 3.00
CA PRO A 55 5.50 -4.41 3.69
C PRO A 55 6.09 -5.58 2.91
N LYS A 56 7.41 -5.66 2.91
CA LYS A 56 8.12 -6.80 2.34
C LYS A 56 8.56 -7.73 3.46
N GLN A 57 8.61 -9.03 3.15
CA GLN A 57 9.00 -10.03 4.14
C GLN A 57 10.41 -9.75 4.65
N GLY A 58 10.59 -9.91 5.96
CA GLY A 58 11.89 -9.80 6.59
C GLY A 58 12.45 -8.40 6.73
N VAL A 59 11.65 -7.37 6.44
CA VAL A 59 12.08 -5.98 6.52
C VAL A 59 11.39 -5.29 7.70
N ASN A 60 12.16 -4.57 8.50
CA ASN A 60 11.61 -3.82 9.62
C ASN A 60 10.91 -2.57 9.13
N LEU A 61 9.75 -2.27 9.71
CA LEU A 61 8.98 -1.10 9.38
C LEU A 61 9.35 0.07 10.29
N ALA A 62 9.43 1.26 9.70
CA ALA A 62 9.74 2.50 10.43
C ALA A 62 8.54 3.44 10.51
N LEU A 63 7.38 3.04 9.97
CA LEU A 63 6.18 3.87 10.02
C LEU A 63 5.53 3.80 11.39
N ASN A 64 5.14 4.94 11.90
CA ASN A 64 4.36 5.04 13.14
C ASN A 64 2.86 5.23 12.86
N ARG A 65 2.48 5.38 11.59
CA ARG A 65 1.09 5.51 11.15
C ARG A 65 0.95 4.89 9.77
N MET A 66 -0.12 4.14 9.58
CA MET A 66 -0.53 3.66 8.26
C MET A 66 -2.05 3.49 8.27
N ASP A 67 -2.69 3.82 7.17
CA ASP A 67 -4.15 3.69 7.05
C ASP A 67 -4.53 2.35 6.45
N GLU A 68 -3.68 1.82 5.58
CA GLU A 68 -3.95 0.60 4.84
C GLU A 68 -2.67 -0.23 4.73
N VAL A 69 -2.83 -1.55 4.86
CA VAL A 69 -1.77 -2.51 4.58
C VAL A 69 -2.16 -3.29 3.33
N LYS A 70 -1.27 -3.35 2.37
CA LYS A 70 -1.50 -4.12 1.15
C LYS A 70 -0.34 -5.11 0.99
N VAL A 71 -0.67 -6.39 1.01
CA VAL A 71 0.33 -7.47 0.96
C VAL A 71 0.16 -8.26 -0.33
N VAL A 72 1.28 -8.44 -1.04
CA VAL A 72 1.30 -9.34 -2.19
C VAL A 72 1.40 -10.77 -1.67
N TYR A 73 0.40 -11.59 -1.98
CA TYR A 73 0.29 -12.94 -1.43
C TYR A 73 1.14 -13.92 -2.24
N GLU A 74 2.01 -14.60 -1.53
CA GLU A 74 2.89 -15.61 -2.11
C GLU A 74 2.84 -16.93 -1.31
N GLY A 75 1.75 -17.13 -0.56
CA GLY A 75 1.58 -18.30 0.28
C GLY A 75 2.07 -18.15 1.71
N GLN A 76 2.56 -16.95 2.07
CA GLN A 76 3.08 -16.71 3.42
C GLN A 76 1.95 -16.60 4.45
N ASN A 77 2.33 -16.67 5.71
CA ASN A 77 1.39 -16.42 6.81
C ASN A 77 1.08 -14.93 6.91
N ILE A 78 -0.19 -14.55 6.73
CA ILE A 78 -0.60 -13.15 6.76
C ILE A 78 -1.02 -12.67 8.15
N ASP A 79 -1.14 -13.57 9.13
CA ASP A 79 -1.54 -13.19 10.47
C ASP A 79 -0.57 -12.20 11.11
N VAL A 80 0.71 -12.27 10.75
CA VAL A 80 1.73 -11.38 11.29
C VAL A 80 1.47 -9.92 10.93
N TYR A 81 0.82 -9.67 9.79
CA TYR A 81 0.53 -8.31 9.36
C TYR A 81 -0.67 -7.72 10.07
N GLU A 82 -1.55 -8.55 10.66
CA GLU A 82 -2.75 -8.07 11.34
C GLU A 82 -2.43 -7.30 12.63
N GLN A 83 -1.20 -7.36 13.09
CA GLN A 83 -0.74 -6.63 14.26
C GLN A 83 -0.33 -5.20 13.94
N LEU A 84 -0.25 -4.85 12.67
CA LEU A 84 0.14 -3.50 12.26
C LEU A 84 -0.98 -2.50 12.55
N PRO A 85 -0.63 -1.23 12.85
CA PRO A 85 -1.61 -0.22 13.25
C PRO A 85 -2.36 0.38 12.07
N ALA A 86 -3.00 -0.46 11.26
CA ALA A 86 -3.79 -0.04 10.10
C ALA A 86 -5.24 -0.41 10.32
N GLU A 87 -6.14 0.33 9.68
CA GLU A 87 -7.57 0.04 9.74
C GLU A 87 -8.03 -0.86 8.61
N HIS A 88 -7.27 -0.90 7.52
CA HIS A 88 -7.64 -1.65 6.32
C HIS A 88 -6.53 -2.59 5.90
N PHE A 89 -6.90 -3.81 5.55
CA PHE A 89 -5.95 -4.85 5.13
C PHE A 89 -6.39 -5.42 3.79
N PHE A 90 -5.49 -5.36 2.81
CA PHE A 90 -5.75 -5.88 1.47
C PHE A 90 -4.71 -6.93 1.10
N LEU A 91 -5.20 -8.01 0.51
CA LEU A 91 -4.36 -9.08 -0.01
C LEU A 91 -4.44 -9.07 -1.52
N GLN A 92 -3.28 -9.01 -2.17
CA GLN A 92 -3.20 -8.89 -3.62
C GLN A 92 -2.53 -10.15 -4.20
N PRO A 93 -3.11 -10.74 -5.26
CA PRO A 93 -2.43 -11.85 -5.93
C PRO A 93 -1.10 -11.41 -6.51
N CYS A 94 -0.11 -12.27 -6.40
CA CYS A 94 1.20 -12.05 -6.98
C CYS A 94 1.14 -12.06 -8.52
N SER A 95 0.23 -12.92 -9.05
CA SER A 95 0.03 -13.05 -10.49
C SER A 95 -1.37 -13.59 -10.73
N CYS A 96 -1.80 -13.62 -12.00
CA CYS A 96 -3.09 -14.23 -12.33
C CYS A 96 -3.15 -15.71 -11.97
N ASN A 97 -2.00 -16.36 -11.81
CA ASN A 97 -1.94 -17.79 -11.52
C ASN A 97 -2.28 -18.12 -10.08
N ASN A 98 -2.15 -17.18 -9.14
CA ASN A 98 -2.46 -17.44 -7.74
C ASN A 98 -3.69 -16.69 -7.24
N THR A 99 -4.53 -16.19 -8.14
CA THR A 99 -5.74 -15.47 -7.76
C THR A 99 -6.67 -16.35 -6.92
N ALA A 100 -6.87 -17.61 -7.32
CA ALA A 100 -7.77 -18.51 -6.61
C ALA A 100 -7.30 -18.77 -5.17
N SER A 101 -6.00 -19.02 -4.97
CA SER A 101 -5.48 -19.23 -3.62
C SER A 101 -5.51 -17.96 -2.78
N THR A 102 -5.34 -16.80 -3.39
CA THR A 102 -5.47 -15.51 -2.70
C THR A 102 -6.90 -15.29 -2.23
N VAL A 103 -7.88 -15.56 -3.11
CA VAL A 103 -9.30 -15.44 -2.75
C VAL A 103 -9.64 -16.38 -1.59
N ASP A 104 -9.17 -17.63 -1.64
CA ASP A 104 -9.40 -18.59 -0.58
C ASP A 104 -8.83 -18.09 0.76
N CYS A 105 -7.64 -17.52 0.72
CA CYS A 105 -7.00 -16.96 1.92
C CYS A 105 -7.84 -15.81 2.50
N VAL A 106 -8.32 -14.90 1.64
CA VAL A 106 -9.16 -13.78 2.08
C VAL A 106 -10.46 -14.29 2.70
N MET A 107 -11.06 -15.32 2.13
CA MET A 107 -12.30 -15.89 2.66
C MET A 107 -12.12 -16.49 4.05
N ARG A 108 -10.92 -16.96 4.38
CA ARG A 108 -10.60 -17.51 5.70
C ARG A 108 -10.13 -16.46 6.70
N HIS A 109 -9.92 -15.22 6.25
CA HIS A 109 -9.40 -14.13 7.08
C HIS A 109 -10.30 -12.91 6.94
N PRO A 110 -11.36 -12.78 7.78
CA PRO A 110 -12.39 -11.73 7.61
C PRO A 110 -11.87 -10.31 7.65
N LYS A 111 -10.70 -10.09 8.28
CA LYS A 111 -10.10 -8.76 8.37
C LYS A 111 -9.57 -8.27 7.03
N TRP A 112 -9.34 -9.19 6.09
CA TRP A 112 -8.69 -8.91 4.81
C TRP A 112 -9.70 -8.79 3.69
N ARG A 113 -9.36 -7.96 2.71
CA ARG A 113 -10.12 -7.81 1.47
C ARG A 113 -9.21 -8.08 0.29
N LEU A 114 -9.81 -8.47 -0.82
CA LEU A 114 -9.05 -8.75 -2.04
C LEU A 114 -8.74 -7.46 -2.77
N SER A 115 -7.50 -7.29 -3.20
CA SER A 115 -7.05 -6.20 -4.06
C SER A 115 -6.56 -6.80 -5.37
N LEU A 116 -7.11 -6.35 -6.48
CA LEU A 116 -6.71 -6.83 -7.80
C LEU A 116 -5.92 -5.76 -8.54
N GLN A 117 -4.90 -6.21 -9.27
CA GLN A 117 -4.20 -5.33 -10.20
C GLN A 117 -4.95 -5.36 -11.52
N THR A 118 -5.96 -4.52 -11.63
CA THR A 118 -6.88 -4.52 -12.76
C THR A 118 -6.17 -4.38 -14.09
N HIS A 119 -5.14 -3.56 -14.15
CA HIS A 119 -4.38 -3.37 -15.39
C HIS A 119 -3.72 -4.65 -15.90
N LYS A 120 -3.34 -5.56 -14.99
CA LYS A 120 -2.78 -6.86 -15.39
C LYS A 120 -3.85 -7.82 -15.89
N LEU A 121 -5.05 -7.72 -15.31
CA LEU A 121 -6.16 -8.60 -15.68
C LEU A 121 -6.70 -8.30 -17.07
N ILE A 122 -6.67 -7.02 -17.47
CA ILE A 122 -7.24 -6.58 -18.74
C ILE A 122 -6.18 -6.06 -19.70
N ASP A 123 -4.91 -6.32 -19.39
CA ASP A 123 -3.75 -5.98 -20.23
C ASP A 123 -3.67 -4.49 -20.59
N ILE A 124 -4.00 -3.63 -19.63
CA ILE A 124 -3.84 -2.18 -19.72
C ILE A 124 -2.68 -1.75 -18.83
N ARG A 125 -1.87 -0.84 -19.32
CA ARG A 125 -0.71 -0.34 -18.58
C ARG A 125 -1.03 0.92 -17.78
#